data_642e8c19879b5dc665ca8dd74b97f75c
#
_entry.id   642e8c19879b5dc665ca8dd74b97f75c
#
_cell.length_a   1.000
_cell.length_b   1.000
_cell.length_c   1.000
_cell.angle_alpha   90.00
_cell.angle_beta   90.00
_cell.angle_gamma   90.00
#
_symmetry.space_group_name_H-M   'P 1'
#
loop_
_entity.id
_entity.type
_entity.pdbx_description
1 polymer ?
#
loop_
_entity_poly.entity_id
_entity_poly.type
_entity_poly.pdbx_seq_one_letter_code
_entity_poly.pdbx_strand_id
1 'polypeptide(L)'
;MTFWVLIMTLSPKFSMYLSQETVAILKNFASINQSVLIKPGKQLRSMSVMKNILVEAEVTEEFTDEIGIYDLNQFLNCLSLIPGAELTQKDGTLVISDDQNSIDYRLSDPSVITAPPDKELKLPSEDVCVVLTEEHLETVKKAAAVLQIPDVSLVGNGESI
;
A
#
# COMPACT_ATOMS: atom_id res chain seq x y z
N MET A 1 -35.97 -33.06 24.61
CA MET A 1 -35.30 -32.92 23.31
C MET A 1 -34.60 -31.57 23.32
N THR A 2 -33.31 -31.57 23.66
CA THR A 2 -32.52 -30.33 23.83
C THR A 2 -31.79 -30.07 22.51
N PHE A 3 -32.21 -29.08 21.74
CA PHE A 3 -31.52 -28.66 20.53
C PHE A 3 -30.26 -27.90 20.92
N TRP A 4 -29.10 -28.48 20.70
CA TRP A 4 -27.81 -27.80 20.71
C TRP A 4 -27.65 -27.07 19.39
N VAL A 5 -27.84 -25.76 19.38
CA VAL A 5 -27.42 -24.92 18.26
C VAL A 5 -25.90 -24.81 18.35
N LEU A 6 -25.21 -25.53 17.49
CA LEU A 6 -23.77 -25.38 17.30
C LEU A 6 -23.55 -24.06 16.57
N ILE A 7 -23.33 -22.98 17.32
CA ILE A 7 -22.85 -21.72 16.75
C ILE A 7 -21.40 -21.98 16.32
N MET A 8 -21.20 -22.31 15.06
CA MET A 8 -19.89 -22.24 14.44
C MET A 8 -19.50 -20.75 14.41
N THR A 9 -18.79 -20.30 15.44
CA THR A 9 -18.05 -19.07 15.38
C THR A 9 -16.93 -19.28 14.36
N LEU A 10 -17.13 -18.80 13.13
CA LEU A 10 -16.05 -18.66 12.17
C LEU A 10 -15.01 -17.75 12.82
N SER A 11 -13.89 -18.33 13.20
CA SER A 11 -12.76 -17.55 13.70
C SER A 11 -12.33 -16.57 12.63
N PRO A 12 -11.99 -15.31 12.98
CA PRO A 12 -11.46 -14.36 12.03
C PRO A 12 -10.21 -14.97 11.36
N LYS A 13 -10.05 -14.71 10.04
CA LYS A 13 -8.92 -15.26 9.30
C LYS A 13 -7.59 -14.73 9.82
N PHE A 14 -7.54 -13.42 10.13
CA PHE A 14 -6.41 -12.79 10.80
C PHE A 14 -6.88 -11.57 11.60
N SER A 15 -6.03 -11.13 12.50
CA SER A 15 -6.19 -9.89 13.27
C SER A 15 -4.83 -9.18 13.35
N MET A 16 -4.78 -7.89 13.07
CA MET A 16 -3.54 -7.10 13.07
C MET A 16 -3.80 -5.62 13.31
N TYR A 17 -2.72 -4.90 13.65
CA TYR A 17 -2.69 -3.44 13.71
C TYR A 17 -1.72 -2.93 12.63
N LEU A 18 -2.07 -1.83 11.98
CA LEU A 18 -1.15 -1.17 11.05
C LEU A 18 -0.32 -0.12 11.79
N SER A 19 0.98 -0.14 11.57
CA SER A 19 1.88 0.91 12.04
C SER A 19 1.62 2.23 11.28
N GLN A 20 2.01 3.34 11.89
CA GLN A 20 1.92 4.64 11.22
C GLN A 20 2.80 4.70 9.95
N GLU A 21 3.91 3.97 9.94
CA GLU A 21 4.79 3.84 8.80
C GLU A 21 4.08 3.14 7.63
N THR A 22 3.44 2.00 7.88
CA THR A 22 2.66 1.29 6.86
C THR A 22 1.50 2.14 6.33
N VAL A 23 0.81 2.89 7.20
CA VAL A 23 -0.22 3.83 6.77
C VAL A 23 0.36 4.95 5.89
N ALA A 24 1.56 5.46 6.20
CA ALA A 24 2.23 6.47 5.37
C ALA A 24 2.64 5.91 4.00
N ILE A 25 3.13 4.67 3.94
CA ILE A 25 3.43 3.95 2.69
C ILE A 25 2.16 3.79 1.84
N LEU A 26 1.05 3.36 2.45
CA LEU A 26 -0.23 3.21 1.74
C LEU A 26 -0.76 4.56 1.23
N LYS A 27 -0.56 5.67 1.96
CA LYS A 27 -0.89 7.02 1.48
C LYS A 27 -0.06 7.41 0.25
N ASN A 28 1.22 7.06 0.24
CA ASN A 28 2.07 7.26 -0.93
C ASN A 28 1.59 6.43 -2.12
N PHE A 29 1.26 5.15 -1.90
CA PHE A 29 0.72 4.26 -2.94
C PHE A 29 -0.59 4.79 -3.52
N ALA A 30 -1.47 5.39 -2.70
CA ALA A 30 -2.71 5.99 -3.15
C ALA A 30 -2.52 7.15 -4.16
N SER A 31 -1.36 7.80 -4.15
CA SER A 31 -1.00 8.82 -5.16
C SER A 31 -0.59 8.22 -6.51
N ILE A 32 -0.26 6.92 -6.54
CA ILE A 32 0.22 6.20 -7.73
C ILE A 32 -0.90 5.37 -8.35
N ASN A 33 -1.66 4.67 -7.51
CA ASN A 33 -2.80 3.85 -7.92
C ASN A 33 -3.90 3.93 -6.88
N GLN A 34 -5.13 4.13 -7.33
CA GLN A 34 -6.32 4.15 -6.48
C GLN A 34 -6.57 2.81 -5.78
N SER A 35 -6.10 1.70 -6.37
CA SER A 35 -6.31 0.36 -5.84
C SER A 35 -4.99 -0.31 -5.45
N VAL A 36 -5.04 -1.23 -4.49
CA VAL A 36 -3.88 -2.04 -4.09
C VAL A 36 -4.30 -3.48 -3.78
N LEU A 37 -3.47 -4.42 -4.22
CA LEU A 37 -3.55 -5.82 -3.83
C LEU A 37 -2.39 -6.13 -2.89
N ILE A 38 -2.73 -6.32 -1.61
CA ILE A 38 -1.76 -6.76 -0.60
C ILE A 38 -1.72 -8.28 -0.64
N LYS A 39 -0.54 -8.84 -0.82
CA LYS A 39 -0.28 -10.28 -0.84
C LYS A 39 0.29 -10.74 0.50
N PRO A 40 0.19 -12.04 0.83
CA PRO A 40 0.83 -12.60 2.01
C PRO A 40 2.33 -12.27 2.06
N GLY A 41 2.82 -11.94 3.26
CA GLY A 41 4.22 -11.54 3.51
C GLY A 41 4.34 -10.14 4.08
N LYS A 42 5.53 -9.55 3.97
CA LYS A 42 5.87 -8.22 4.50
C LYS A 42 6.11 -7.18 3.42
N GLN A 43 5.92 -7.55 2.16
CA GLN A 43 6.19 -6.66 1.04
C GLN A 43 4.88 -6.11 0.48
N LEU A 44 4.77 -4.79 0.46
CA LEU A 44 3.72 -4.08 -0.24
C LEU A 44 4.22 -3.66 -1.63
N ARG A 45 3.39 -3.86 -2.64
CA ARG A 45 3.72 -3.53 -4.02
C ARG A 45 2.53 -2.85 -4.69
N SER A 46 2.80 -1.83 -5.49
CA SER A 46 1.79 -1.19 -6.31
C SER A 46 2.37 -0.77 -7.66
N MET A 47 1.50 -0.63 -8.64
CA MET A 47 1.88 -0.23 -9.99
C MET A 47 0.84 0.74 -10.53
N SER A 48 1.30 1.81 -11.18
CA SER A 48 0.40 2.76 -11.82
C SER A 48 -0.45 2.09 -12.92
N VAL A 49 -1.63 2.62 -13.16
CA VAL A 49 -2.53 2.13 -14.22
C VAL A 49 -1.85 2.11 -15.59
N MET A 50 -1.00 3.12 -15.86
CA MET A 50 -0.22 3.21 -17.10
C MET A 50 0.99 2.28 -17.14
N LYS A 51 1.26 1.54 -16.05
CA LYS A 51 2.37 0.57 -15.90
C LYS A 51 3.77 1.18 -16.12
N ASN A 52 3.91 2.48 -15.86
CA ASN A 52 5.17 3.22 -15.96
C ASN A 52 5.82 3.52 -14.61
N ILE A 53 5.12 3.26 -13.50
CA ILE A 53 5.63 3.40 -12.14
C ILE A 53 5.36 2.09 -11.41
N LEU A 54 6.40 1.49 -10.85
CA LEU A 54 6.34 0.37 -9.92
C LEU A 54 6.92 0.84 -8.59
N VAL A 55 6.24 0.54 -7.51
CA VAL A 55 6.69 0.83 -6.15
C VAL A 55 6.63 -0.43 -5.30
N GLU A 56 7.63 -0.57 -4.44
CA GLU A 56 7.76 -1.67 -3.50
C GLU A 56 8.20 -1.10 -2.15
N ALA A 57 7.65 -1.64 -1.08
CA ALA A 57 8.02 -1.28 0.29
C ALA A 57 7.96 -2.51 1.18
N GLU A 58 8.92 -2.65 2.08
CA GLU A 58 8.90 -3.62 3.15
C GLU A 58 8.27 -3.00 4.39
N VAL A 59 7.38 -3.73 5.04
CA VAL A 59 6.65 -3.31 6.24
C VAL A 59 6.91 -4.25 7.41
N THR A 60 6.63 -3.79 8.62
CA THR A 60 6.83 -4.58 9.84
C THR A 60 5.75 -5.64 10.02
N GLU A 61 4.56 -5.39 9.53
CA GLU A 61 3.42 -6.30 9.59
C GLU A 61 3.59 -7.48 8.63
N GLU A 62 3.15 -8.64 9.08
CA GLU A 62 3.11 -9.84 8.24
C GLU A 62 1.66 -10.16 7.86
N PHE A 63 1.33 -9.93 6.60
CA PHE A 63 0.02 -10.26 6.06
C PHE A 63 -0.06 -11.76 5.80
N THR A 64 -1.12 -12.40 6.27
CA THR A 64 -1.33 -13.86 6.11
C THR A 64 -2.24 -14.18 4.93
N ASP A 65 -3.07 -13.24 4.54
CA ASP A 65 -4.08 -13.41 3.50
C ASP A 65 -3.98 -12.31 2.45
N GLU A 66 -4.52 -12.59 1.27
CA GLU A 66 -4.63 -11.61 0.21
C GLU A 66 -5.75 -10.62 0.50
N ILE A 67 -5.46 -9.33 0.39
CA ILE A 67 -6.39 -8.23 0.67
C ILE A 67 -6.49 -7.33 -0.55
N GLY A 68 -7.65 -7.35 -1.20
CA GLY A 68 -7.96 -6.48 -2.33
C GLY A 68 -8.66 -5.19 -1.89
N ILE A 69 -8.00 -4.05 -2.05
CA ILE A 69 -8.55 -2.72 -1.75
C ILE A 69 -8.75 -1.98 -3.06
N TYR A 70 -10.01 -1.72 -3.44
CA TYR A 70 -10.33 -1.04 -4.69
C TYR A 70 -10.15 0.47 -4.60
N ASP A 71 -10.57 1.08 -3.49
CA ASP A 71 -10.39 2.51 -3.21
C ASP A 71 -9.54 2.70 -1.96
N LEU A 72 -8.24 2.89 -2.19
CA LEU A 72 -7.26 3.03 -1.12
C LEU A 72 -7.45 4.32 -0.33
N ASN A 73 -7.92 5.40 -0.98
CA ASN A 73 -8.24 6.64 -0.27
C ASN A 73 -9.42 6.47 0.68
N GLN A 74 -10.48 5.78 0.23
CA GLN A 74 -11.62 5.47 1.09
C GLN A 74 -11.20 4.59 2.28
N PHE A 75 -10.38 3.57 2.05
CA PHE A 75 -9.83 2.72 3.10
C PHE A 75 -9.03 3.53 4.14
N LEU A 76 -8.12 4.38 3.67
CA LEU A 76 -7.31 5.25 4.54
C LEU A 76 -8.18 6.24 5.34
N ASN A 77 -9.26 6.74 4.76
CA ASN A 77 -10.22 7.57 5.45
C ASN A 77 -10.94 6.78 6.55
N CYS A 78 -11.35 5.53 6.29
CA CYS A 78 -11.93 4.65 7.33
C CYS A 78 -10.94 4.43 8.48
N LEU A 79 -9.67 4.15 8.19
CA LEU A 79 -8.63 4.02 9.22
C LEU A 79 -8.45 5.30 10.05
N SER A 80 -8.61 6.47 9.44
CA SER A 80 -8.46 7.75 10.14
C SER A 80 -9.60 8.04 11.13
N LEU A 81 -10.76 7.42 10.95
CA LEU A 81 -11.91 7.55 11.86
C LEU A 81 -11.72 6.76 13.16
N ILE A 82 -10.95 5.69 13.12
CA ILE A 82 -10.66 4.84 14.29
C ILE A 82 -9.14 4.70 14.42
N PRO A 83 -8.43 5.69 15.01
CA PRO A 83 -6.99 5.65 15.17
C PRO A 83 -6.54 4.45 16.01
N GLY A 84 -5.58 3.68 15.50
CA GLY A 84 -5.09 2.47 16.16
C GLY A 84 -6.04 1.28 16.12
N ALA A 85 -7.00 1.29 15.18
CA ALA A 85 -7.95 0.21 15.01
C ALA A 85 -7.27 -1.14 14.77
N GLU A 86 -7.89 -2.18 15.31
CA GLU A 86 -7.61 -3.56 14.93
C GLU A 86 -8.28 -3.88 13.60
N LEU A 87 -7.54 -4.54 12.72
CA LEU A 87 -8.04 -5.02 11.44
C LEU A 87 -8.29 -6.52 11.54
N THR A 88 -9.50 -6.95 11.26
CA THR A 88 -9.88 -8.35 11.28
C THR A 88 -10.54 -8.73 9.95
N GLN A 89 -10.00 -9.71 9.24
CA GLN A 89 -10.60 -10.18 7.98
C GLN A 89 -11.63 -11.27 8.25
N LYS A 90 -12.84 -11.08 7.69
CA LYS A 90 -13.94 -12.03 7.80
C LYS A 90 -14.80 -11.99 6.54
N ASP A 91 -14.95 -13.13 5.88
CA ASP A 91 -15.91 -13.35 4.77
C ASP A 91 -15.90 -12.26 3.67
N GLY A 92 -14.70 -11.87 3.20
CA GLY A 92 -14.55 -10.83 2.16
C GLY A 92 -14.75 -9.40 2.66
N THR A 93 -14.77 -9.20 3.98
CA THR A 93 -14.87 -7.91 4.66
C THR A 93 -13.67 -7.73 5.56
N LEU A 94 -13.12 -6.52 5.62
CA LEU A 94 -12.14 -6.11 6.59
C LEU A 94 -12.84 -5.27 7.66
N VAL A 95 -12.96 -5.81 8.86
CA VAL A 95 -13.52 -5.13 10.01
C VAL A 95 -12.43 -4.27 10.62
N ILE A 96 -12.66 -2.96 10.68
CA ILE A 96 -11.79 -1.95 11.28
C ILE A 96 -12.44 -1.54 12.60
N SER A 97 -11.88 -1.90 13.74
CA SER A 97 -12.58 -1.70 15.02
C SER A 97 -11.65 -1.33 16.17
N ASP A 98 -12.24 -0.67 17.15
CA ASP A 98 -11.71 -0.47 18.50
C ASP A 98 -12.74 -0.95 19.55
N ASP A 99 -12.52 -0.61 20.81
CA ASP A 99 -13.43 -1.01 21.91
C ASP A 99 -14.85 -0.40 21.79
N GLN A 100 -15.05 0.65 21.00
CA GLN A 100 -16.30 1.41 20.94
C GLN A 100 -16.92 1.46 19.54
N ASN A 101 -16.10 1.36 18.48
CA ASN A 101 -16.52 1.59 17.09
C ASN A 101 -16.11 0.43 16.21
N SER A 102 -16.88 0.20 15.14
CA SER A 102 -16.58 -0.78 14.13
C SER A 102 -17.04 -0.30 12.75
N ILE A 103 -16.20 -0.50 11.74
CA ILE A 103 -16.48 -0.21 10.34
C ILE A 103 -16.23 -1.48 9.54
N ASP A 104 -17.23 -1.91 8.79
CA ASP A 104 -17.11 -3.03 7.86
C ASP A 104 -16.71 -2.50 6.47
N TYR A 105 -15.43 -2.68 6.11
CA TYR A 105 -14.90 -2.33 4.80
C TYR A 105 -14.92 -3.55 3.87
N ARG A 106 -15.69 -3.47 2.77
CA ARG A 106 -15.81 -4.57 1.82
C ARG A 106 -14.58 -4.68 0.95
N LEU A 107 -13.96 -5.86 0.94
CA LEU A 107 -12.83 -6.17 0.07
C LEU A 107 -13.30 -6.43 -1.37
N SER A 108 -12.42 -6.10 -2.31
CA SER A 108 -12.64 -6.36 -3.73
C SER A 108 -12.01 -7.67 -4.15
N ASP A 109 -12.55 -8.24 -5.22
CA ASP A 109 -11.93 -9.39 -5.87
C ASP A 109 -10.54 -8.99 -6.41
N PRO A 110 -9.49 -9.79 -6.15
CA PRO A 110 -8.15 -9.53 -6.64
C PRO A 110 -8.05 -9.33 -8.16
N SER A 111 -8.91 -9.97 -8.93
CA SER A 111 -8.91 -9.91 -10.39
C SER A 111 -9.25 -8.55 -10.97
N VAL A 112 -9.92 -7.67 -10.21
CA VAL A 112 -10.28 -6.31 -10.65
C VAL A 112 -9.22 -5.27 -10.30
N ILE A 113 -8.15 -5.67 -9.60
CA ILE A 113 -7.09 -4.78 -9.14
C ILE A 113 -5.87 -4.89 -10.06
N THR A 114 -5.39 -3.73 -10.52
CA THR A 114 -4.12 -3.69 -11.26
C THR A 114 -2.96 -3.88 -10.30
N ALA A 115 -2.41 -5.09 -10.26
CA ALA A 115 -1.28 -5.45 -9.44
C ALA A 115 0.02 -5.58 -10.28
N PRO A 116 1.20 -5.35 -9.67
CA PRO A 116 2.47 -5.67 -10.30
C PRO A 116 2.58 -7.15 -10.63
N PRO A 117 3.37 -7.53 -11.68
CA PRO A 117 3.67 -8.92 -11.96
C PRO A 117 4.44 -9.55 -10.78
N ASP A 118 4.26 -10.87 -10.57
CA ASP A 118 4.94 -11.59 -9.49
C ASP A 118 6.45 -11.73 -9.71
N LYS A 119 6.90 -11.55 -10.96
CA LYS A 119 8.31 -11.60 -11.28
C LYS A 119 9.01 -10.32 -10.86
N GLU A 120 10.16 -10.48 -10.21
CA GLU A 120 11.08 -9.39 -9.95
C GLU A 120 11.50 -8.74 -11.27
N LEU A 121 11.34 -7.42 -11.36
CA LEU A 121 11.80 -6.67 -12.52
C LEU A 121 13.30 -6.42 -12.35
N LYS A 122 14.11 -7.11 -13.16
CA LYS A 122 15.55 -6.88 -13.20
C LYS A 122 15.87 -5.96 -14.38
N LEU A 123 16.54 -4.85 -14.06
CA LEU A 123 17.12 -4.01 -15.11
C LEU A 123 18.27 -4.76 -15.78
N PRO A 124 18.35 -4.78 -17.11
CA PRO A 124 19.43 -5.48 -17.83
C PRO A 124 20.80 -4.85 -17.58
N SER A 125 20.86 -3.54 -17.32
CA SER A 125 22.06 -2.78 -16.95
C SER A 125 21.67 -1.55 -16.15
N GLU A 126 22.56 -1.11 -15.28
CA GLU A 126 22.47 0.18 -14.58
C GLU A 126 23.52 1.11 -15.22
N ASP A 127 23.08 2.00 -16.10
CA ASP A 127 23.98 2.92 -16.79
C ASP A 127 24.35 4.13 -15.91
N VAL A 128 23.47 4.50 -14.98
CA VAL A 128 23.69 5.62 -14.04
C VAL A 128 23.18 5.21 -12.65
N CYS A 129 24.03 5.32 -11.64
CA CYS A 129 23.69 5.13 -10.23
C CYS A 129 23.99 6.42 -9.46
N VAL A 130 22.99 6.97 -8.77
CA VAL A 130 23.09 8.25 -8.07
C VAL A 130 22.56 8.13 -6.67
N VAL A 131 23.29 8.67 -5.70
CA VAL A 131 22.83 8.84 -4.32
C VAL A 131 22.35 10.28 -4.15
N LEU A 132 21.01 10.46 -4.10
CA LEU A 132 20.38 11.74 -3.76
C LEU A 132 20.18 11.83 -2.25
N THR A 133 20.70 12.90 -1.65
CA THR A 133 20.35 13.23 -0.26
C THR A 133 18.99 13.89 -0.20
N GLU A 134 18.37 13.90 0.98
CA GLU A 134 17.10 14.61 1.19
C GLU A 134 17.20 16.10 0.81
N GLU A 135 18.32 16.75 1.14
CA GLU A 135 18.59 18.15 0.78
C GLU A 135 18.61 18.36 -0.75
N HIS A 136 19.28 17.46 -1.49
CA HIS A 136 19.31 17.53 -2.95
C HIS A 136 17.90 17.36 -3.54
N LEU A 137 17.13 16.39 -3.03
CA LEU A 137 15.78 16.14 -3.50
C LEU A 137 14.86 17.34 -3.23
N GLU A 138 14.93 17.92 -2.03
CA GLU A 138 14.15 19.11 -1.68
C GLU A 138 14.53 20.33 -2.54
N THR A 139 15.81 20.51 -2.83
CA THR A 139 16.30 21.59 -3.70
C THR A 139 15.75 21.45 -5.12
N VAL A 140 15.82 20.24 -5.67
CA VAL A 140 15.28 19.94 -7.01
C VAL A 140 13.78 20.16 -7.07
N LYS A 141 13.03 19.67 -6.06
CA LYS A 141 11.58 19.87 -5.96
C LYS A 141 11.20 21.36 -5.89
N LYS A 142 11.92 22.16 -5.09
CA LYS A 142 11.70 23.61 -5.00
C LYS A 142 11.99 24.32 -6.33
N ALA A 143 13.10 23.96 -7.00
CA ALA A 143 13.43 24.51 -8.31
C ALA A 143 12.36 24.18 -9.36
N ALA A 144 11.91 22.92 -9.44
CA ALA A 144 10.85 22.49 -10.34
C ALA A 144 9.54 23.27 -10.09
N ALA A 145 9.17 23.48 -8.84
CA ALA A 145 7.98 24.22 -8.47
C ALA A 145 8.07 25.70 -8.86
N VAL A 146 9.22 26.36 -8.62
CA VAL A 146 9.44 27.76 -8.99
C VAL A 146 9.42 27.95 -10.51
N LEU A 147 10.01 27.00 -11.24
CA LEU A 147 10.07 27.05 -12.71
C LEU A 147 8.79 26.53 -13.37
N GLN A 148 7.86 25.98 -12.59
CA GLN A 148 6.60 25.37 -13.08
C GLN A 148 6.84 24.25 -14.12
N ILE A 149 7.91 23.49 -13.97
CA ILE A 149 8.24 22.36 -14.85
C ILE A 149 7.86 21.04 -14.15
N PRO A 150 7.13 20.14 -14.84
CA PRO A 150 6.67 18.88 -14.24
C PRO A 150 7.76 17.80 -14.22
N ASP A 151 8.77 17.90 -15.05
CA ASP A 151 9.78 16.87 -15.26
C ASP A 151 11.17 17.31 -14.84
N VAL A 152 11.91 16.40 -14.23
CA VAL A 152 13.31 16.58 -13.87
C VAL A 152 14.10 15.39 -14.41
N SER A 153 15.20 15.69 -15.13
CA SER A 153 16.10 14.65 -15.65
C SER A 153 17.43 14.68 -14.90
N LEU A 154 17.92 13.51 -14.54
CA LEU A 154 19.28 13.32 -14.01
C LEU A 154 20.16 12.86 -15.16
N VAL A 155 21.22 13.62 -15.42
CA VAL A 155 22.13 13.35 -16.54
C VAL A 155 23.55 13.20 -16.02
N GLY A 156 24.11 12.00 -16.13
CA GLY A 156 25.52 11.72 -15.80
C GLY A 156 26.41 11.98 -17.02
N ASN A 157 27.54 12.70 -16.83
CA ASN A 157 28.53 12.93 -17.87
C ASN A 157 29.84 12.15 -17.63
N GLY A 158 29.86 11.26 -16.63
CA GLY A 158 31.04 10.51 -16.20
C GLY A 158 31.90 11.20 -15.13
N GLU A 159 31.68 12.48 -14.86
CA GLU A 159 32.42 13.26 -13.84
C GLU A 159 31.47 13.84 -12.78
N SER A 160 30.27 14.21 -13.19
CA SER A 160 29.24 14.81 -12.33
C SER A 160 27.84 14.42 -12.78
N ILE A 161 26.87 14.73 -11.94
CA ILE A 161 25.44 14.55 -12.20
C ILE A 161 24.76 15.90 -11.98
#